data_475edee705a421c82a52ab61e4db2e76
#
_entry.id   475edee705a421c82a52ab61e4db2e76
#
_cell.length_a   1.000
_cell.length_b   1.000
_cell.length_c   1.000
_cell.angle_alpha   90.00
_cell.angle_beta   90.00
_cell.angle_gamma   90.00
#
_symmetry.space_group_name_H-M   'P 1'
#
loop_
_entity.id
_entity.type
_entity.pdbx_description
1 polymer ?
#
loop_
_entity_poly.entity_id
_entity_poly.type
_entity_poly.pdbx_seq_one_letter_code
_entity_poly.pdbx_strand_id
1 'polypeptide(L)'
;AAVAPAAAAPPGGKLETLEHAFLECPAVLPAIMWLERLWHRMGGTIPPRTAPTWLLGATGPWASRGRALVTWHVLRLTLLSTAWDLRCRRHRTGQQFQPDQLIAALVERLQRRVFADWQRVGSTMVDLSGACLSWFPDQPCPFWTHEEFKARWCTNNVVAMVAPPPPGATGSGDKLLLRLTAASGAPPAGA
;
A
#
# COMPACT_ATOMS: atom_id res chain seq x y z
N ALA A 1 14.39 -25.83 35.09
CA ALA A 1 13.88 -24.61 34.44
C ALA A 1 12.35 -24.63 34.60
N ALA A 2 11.80 -23.74 35.42
CA ALA A 2 10.36 -23.62 35.63
C ALA A 2 9.75 -22.85 34.47
N VAL A 3 8.80 -23.45 33.77
CA VAL A 3 8.00 -22.80 32.75
C VAL A 3 7.04 -21.84 33.47
N ALA A 4 7.14 -20.55 33.19
CA ALA A 4 6.22 -19.56 33.73
C ALA A 4 4.79 -19.87 33.23
N PRO A 5 3.77 -19.80 34.11
CA PRO A 5 2.39 -20.06 33.73
C PRO A 5 1.96 -19.01 32.67
N ALA A 6 1.35 -19.49 31.58
CA ALA A 6 0.74 -18.64 30.57
C ALA A 6 -0.24 -17.67 31.25
N ALA A 7 -0.09 -16.38 31.02
CA ALA A 7 -0.99 -15.37 31.56
C ALA A 7 -2.42 -15.71 31.12
N ALA A 8 -3.30 -15.92 32.09
CA ALA A 8 -4.71 -16.20 31.86
C ALA A 8 -5.33 -15.04 31.06
N ALA A 9 -6.00 -15.36 29.97
CA ALA A 9 -6.74 -14.38 29.19
C ALA A 9 -7.78 -13.70 30.08
N PRO A 10 -7.99 -12.37 29.99
CA PRO A 10 -8.96 -11.66 30.80
C PRO A 10 -10.36 -12.25 30.56
N PRO A 11 -11.14 -12.51 31.60
CA PRO A 11 -12.48 -13.07 31.48
C PRO A 11 -13.38 -12.07 30.74
N GLY A 12 -13.97 -12.48 29.63
CA GLY A 12 -14.95 -11.72 28.86
C GLY A 12 -14.43 -10.97 27.64
N GLY A 13 -13.16 -11.13 27.24
CA GLY A 13 -12.64 -10.57 25.99
C GLY A 13 -13.34 -11.21 24.79
N LYS A 14 -14.16 -10.44 24.05
CA LYS A 14 -14.65 -10.89 22.74
C LYS A 14 -13.46 -11.29 21.88
N LEU A 15 -13.49 -12.51 21.33
CA LEU A 15 -12.48 -12.95 20.35
C LEU A 15 -12.42 -11.91 19.23
N GLU A 16 -11.25 -11.32 19.03
CA GLU A 16 -11.05 -10.36 17.98
C GLU A 16 -11.07 -11.10 16.64
N THR A 17 -12.06 -10.79 15.79
CA THR A 17 -12.15 -11.33 14.44
C THR A 17 -11.21 -10.57 13.51
N LEU A 18 -10.77 -11.21 12.42
CA LEU A 18 -9.99 -10.53 11.38
C LEU A 18 -10.78 -9.34 10.77
N GLU A 19 -12.08 -9.49 10.64
CA GLU A 19 -12.95 -8.43 10.15
C GLU A 19 -12.91 -7.21 11.08
N HIS A 20 -13.11 -7.43 12.38
CA HIS A 20 -12.96 -6.35 13.35
C HIS A 20 -11.55 -5.75 13.28
N ALA A 21 -10.53 -6.59 13.31
CA ALA A 21 -9.14 -6.14 13.35
C ALA A 21 -8.75 -5.22 12.20
N PHE A 22 -9.25 -5.48 11.00
CA PHE A 22 -8.81 -4.81 9.78
C PHE A 22 -9.84 -3.90 9.12
N LEU A 23 -11.14 -4.07 9.41
CA LEU A 23 -12.20 -3.31 8.73
C LEU A 23 -13.05 -2.46 9.67
N GLU A 24 -13.24 -2.90 10.92
CA GLU A 24 -14.15 -2.24 11.86
C GLU A 24 -13.41 -1.51 12.99
N CYS A 25 -12.12 -1.80 13.18
CA CYS A 25 -11.34 -1.21 14.26
C CYS A 25 -11.27 0.32 14.11
N PRO A 26 -11.68 1.10 15.14
CA PRO A 26 -11.66 2.56 15.07
C PRO A 26 -10.27 3.16 14.77
N ALA A 27 -9.19 2.46 15.13
CA ALA A 27 -7.83 2.89 14.83
C ALA A 27 -7.41 2.64 13.37
N VAL A 28 -8.09 1.70 12.67
CA VAL A 28 -7.77 1.35 11.27
C VAL A 28 -8.71 2.05 10.29
N LEU A 29 -9.95 2.28 10.68
CA LEU A 29 -10.99 2.85 9.82
C LEU A 29 -10.58 4.18 9.13
N PRO A 30 -9.93 5.15 9.79
CA PRO A 30 -9.45 6.37 9.14
C PRO A 30 -8.44 6.11 8.03
N ALA A 31 -7.58 5.09 8.17
CA ALA A 31 -6.62 4.71 7.14
C ALA A 31 -7.29 4.02 5.94
N ILE A 32 -8.34 3.24 6.16
CA ILE A 32 -9.20 2.70 5.09
C ILE A 32 -9.82 3.86 4.30
N MET A 33 -10.46 4.81 4.98
CA MET A 33 -11.08 5.98 4.36
C MET A 33 -10.07 6.83 3.60
N TRP A 34 -8.86 6.97 4.14
CA TRP A 34 -7.75 7.64 3.47
C TRP A 34 -7.38 6.92 2.17
N LEU A 35 -7.24 5.58 2.21
CA LEU A 35 -6.88 4.78 1.05
C LEU A 35 -7.98 4.80 -0.03
N GLU A 36 -9.24 4.75 0.36
CA GLU A 36 -10.38 4.85 -0.57
C GLU A 36 -10.38 6.19 -1.30
N ARG A 37 -10.16 7.30 -0.57
CA ARG A 37 -10.04 8.63 -1.19
C ARG A 37 -8.84 8.74 -2.12
N LEU A 38 -7.69 8.20 -1.70
CA LEU A 38 -6.51 8.12 -2.56
C LEU A 38 -6.83 7.38 -3.86
N TRP A 39 -7.44 6.19 -3.74
CA TRP A 39 -7.82 5.35 -4.87
C TRP A 39 -8.80 6.05 -5.80
N HIS A 40 -9.81 6.71 -5.24
CA HIS A 40 -10.78 7.50 -6.02
C HIS A 40 -10.11 8.65 -6.80
N ARG A 41 -9.19 9.37 -6.16
CA ARG A 41 -8.40 10.44 -6.83
C ARG A 41 -7.51 9.90 -7.95
N MET A 42 -7.06 8.66 -7.85
CA MET A 42 -6.37 7.95 -8.94
C MET A 42 -7.32 7.49 -10.06
N GLY A 43 -8.61 7.77 -9.95
CA GLY A 43 -9.62 7.37 -10.94
C GLY A 43 -10.21 5.97 -10.71
N GLY A 44 -9.94 5.36 -9.57
CA GLY A 44 -10.49 4.06 -9.21
C GLY A 44 -11.91 4.14 -8.65
N THR A 45 -12.68 3.09 -8.84
CA THR A 45 -13.98 2.92 -8.21
C THR A 45 -13.79 2.38 -6.79
N ILE A 46 -14.43 3.02 -5.81
CA ILE A 46 -14.35 2.60 -4.40
C ILE A 46 -14.99 1.22 -4.25
N PRO A 47 -14.25 0.22 -3.74
CA PRO A 47 -14.78 -1.12 -3.53
C PRO A 47 -15.70 -1.17 -2.31
N PRO A 48 -16.62 -2.13 -2.26
CA PRO A 48 -17.43 -2.36 -1.07
C PRO A 48 -16.55 -2.79 0.10
N ARG A 49 -16.84 -2.27 1.31
CA ARG A 49 -16.11 -2.65 2.54
C ARG A 49 -16.62 -3.97 3.10
N THR A 50 -16.25 -5.06 2.43
CA THR A 50 -16.57 -6.41 2.88
C THR A 50 -15.29 -7.22 3.10
N ALA A 51 -15.34 -8.20 3.99
CA ALA A 51 -14.20 -9.08 4.24
C ALA A 51 -13.71 -9.79 2.97
N PRO A 52 -14.55 -10.36 2.10
CA PRO A 52 -14.10 -10.93 0.84
C PRO A 52 -13.31 -9.94 -0.02
N THR A 53 -13.78 -8.71 -0.16
CA THR A 53 -13.13 -7.69 -0.99
C THR A 53 -11.82 -7.21 -0.38
N TRP A 54 -11.83 -6.89 0.91
CA TRP A 54 -10.67 -6.28 1.55
C TRP A 54 -9.66 -7.30 2.06
N LEU A 55 -10.08 -8.39 2.68
CA LEU A 55 -9.16 -9.38 3.23
C LEU A 55 -8.69 -10.37 2.17
N LEU A 56 -9.60 -10.87 1.34
CA LEU A 56 -9.28 -11.90 0.36
C LEU A 56 -9.00 -11.35 -1.04
N GLY A 57 -9.30 -10.07 -1.30
CA GLY A 57 -9.11 -9.45 -2.61
C GLY A 57 -10.12 -9.90 -3.65
N ALA A 58 -11.31 -10.32 -3.20
CA ALA A 58 -12.38 -10.67 -4.12
C ALA A 58 -12.74 -9.48 -5.02
N THR A 59 -12.92 -9.76 -6.29
CA THR A 59 -13.28 -8.77 -7.31
C THR A 59 -14.76 -8.86 -7.64
N GLY A 60 -15.33 -7.77 -8.09
CA GLY A 60 -16.73 -7.67 -8.47
C GLY A 60 -16.93 -6.63 -9.58
N PRO A 61 -18.16 -6.24 -9.87
CA PRO A 61 -18.45 -5.26 -10.93
C PRO A 61 -17.74 -3.90 -10.75
N TRP A 62 -17.32 -3.57 -9.52
CA TRP A 62 -16.56 -2.38 -9.18
C TRP A 62 -15.09 -2.45 -9.62
N ALA A 63 -14.58 -3.67 -9.84
CA ALA A 63 -13.17 -3.87 -10.12
C ALA A 63 -12.84 -3.48 -11.56
N SER A 64 -12.00 -2.49 -11.72
CA SER A 64 -11.35 -2.22 -13.00
C SER A 64 -10.50 -3.44 -13.40
N ARG A 65 -10.51 -3.78 -14.69
CA ARG A 65 -9.71 -4.89 -15.21
C ARG A 65 -8.25 -4.44 -15.42
N GLY A 66 -7.34 -5.40 -15.40
CA GLY A 66 -5.95 -5.18 -15.78
C GLY A 66 -5.12 -4.44 -14.71
N ARG A 67 -4.34 -3.46 -15.13
CA ARG A 67 -3.32 -2.77 -14.30
C ARG A 67 -3.90 -2.05 -13.09
N ALA A 68 -5.07 -1.46 -13.23
CA ALA A 68 -5.74 -0.78 -12.11
C ALA A 68 -6.06 -1.73 -10.96
N LEU A 69 -6.50 -2.95 -11.27
CA LEU A 69 -6.75 -3.98 -10.25
C LEU A 69 -5.48 -4.36 -9.49
N VAL A 70 -4.36 -4.53 -10.21
CA VAL A 70 -3.06 -4.82 -9.58
C VAL A 70 -2.64 -3.67 -8.65
N THR A 71 -2.82 -2.43 -9.07
CA THR A 71 -2.52 -1.25 -8.25
C THR A 71 -3.38 -1.23 -7.00
N TRP A 72 -4.69 -1.48 -7.12
CA TRP A 72 -5.58 -1.62 -5.97
C TRP A 72 -5.09 -2.69 -4.99
N HIS A 73 -4.72 -3.87 -5.48
CA HIS A 73 -4.21 -4.93 -4.62
C HIS A 73 -2.92 -4.53 -3.89
N VAL A 74 -2.01 -3.83 -4.56
CA VAL A 74 -0.80 -3.30 -3.91
C VAL A 74 -1.15 -2.32 -2.79
N LEU A 75 -2.03 -1.37 -3.05
CA LEU A 75 -2.48 -0.38 -2.07
C LEU A 75 -3.14 -1.07 -0.86
N ARG A 76 -4.09 -1.95 -1.12
CA ARG A 76 -4.83 -2.70 -0.10
C ARG A 76 -3.89 -3.57 0.77
N LEU A 77 -3.04 -4.37 0.15
CA LEU A 77 -2.11 -5.24 0.88
C LEU A 77 -1.10 -4.45 1.69
N THR A 78 -0.67 -3.28 1.20
CA THR A 78 0.22 -2.39 1.96
C THR A 78 -0.48 -1.86 3.21
N LEU A 79 -1.77 -1.49 3.12
CA LEU A 79 -2.55 -1.10 4.30
C LEU A 79 -2.66 -2.25 5.30
N LEU A 80 -3.11 -3.43 4.85
CA LEU A 80 -3.32 -4.58 5.73
C LEU A 80 -2.02 -5.00 6.44
N SER A 81 -0.91 -5.07 5.71
CA SER A 81 0.40 -5.41 6.30
C SER A 81 0.88 -4.35 7.29
N THR A 82 0.63 -3.05 7.00
CA THR A 82 1.01 -1.96 7.91
C THR A 82 0.18 -2.01 9.20
N ALA A 83 -1.12 -2.22 9.08
CA ALA A 83 -2.01 -2.37 10.23
C ALA A 83 -1.61 -3.57 11.09
N TRP A 84 -1.31 -4.70 10.46
CA TRP A 84 -0.83 -5.90 11.14
C TRP A 84 0.46 -5.67 11.92
N ASP A 85 1.47 -5.04 11.30
CA ASP A 85 2.73 -4.76 11.96
C ASP A 85 2.59 -3.83 13.16
N LEU A 86 1.73 -2.81 13.07
CA LEU A 86 1.45 -1.93 14.20
C LEU A 86 0.71 -2.68 15.33
N ARG A 87 -0.21 -3.59 14.99
CA ARG A 87 -0.87 -4.45 15.98
C ARG A 87 0.12 -5.41 16.64
N CYS A 88 0.98 -6.04 15.90
CA CYS A 88 2.04 -6.89 16.44
C CYS A 88 3.00 -6.09 17.35
N ARG A 89 3.31 -4.85 16.99
CA ARG A 89 4.09 -3.95 17.84
C ARG A 89 3.32 -3.62 19.12
N ARG A 90 2.05 -3.24 19.01
CA ARG A 90 1.18 -3.01 20.19
C ARG A 90 1.17 -4.20 21.12
N HIS A 91 0.99 -5.41 20.59
CA HIS A 91 0.97 -6.61 21.41
C HIS A 91 2.27 -6.81 22.20
N ARG A 92 3.42 -6.48 21.58
CA ARG A 92 4.74 -6.62 22.22
C ARG A 92 5.07 -5.51 23.20
N THR A 93 4.65 -4.28 22.94
CA THR A 93 5.05 -3.09 23.71
C THR A 93 3.97 -2.56 24.63
N GLY A 94 2.71 -3.01 24.51
CA GLY A 94 1.55 -2.46 25.18
C GLY A 94 1.09 -1.09 24.66
N GLN A 95 1.86 -0.43 23.77
CA GLN A 95 1.54 0.89 23.26
C GLN A 95 0.45 0.83 22.20
N GLN A 96 -0.62 1.58 22.38
CA GLN A 96 -1.65 1.73 21.34
C GLN A 96 -1.14 2.66 20.24
N PHE A 97 -1.41 2.32 18.98
CA PHE A 97 -1.15 3.21 17.87
C PHE A 97 -2.36 4.12 17.60
N GLN A 98 -2.08 5.33 17.18
CA GLN A 98 -3.09 6.29 16.74
C GLN A 98 -3.35 6.16 15.24
N PRO A 99 -4.53 6.52 14.74
CA PRO A 99 -4.84 6.48 13.29
C PRO A 99 -3.82 7.22 12.43
N ASP A 100 -3.33 8.37 12.87
CA ASP A 100 -2.35 9.16 12.13
C ASP A 100 -1.00 8.44 11.99
N GLN A 101 -0.61 7.67 12.99
CA GLN A 101 0.60 6.84 12.92
C GLN A 101 0.46 5.73 11.86
N LEU A 102 -0.74 5.14 11.74
CA LEU A 102 -1.01 4.16 10.70
C LEU A 102 -0.96 4.81 9.31
N ILE A 103 -1.58 5.98 9.14
CA ILE A 103 -1.54 6.70 7.86
C ILE A 103 -0.10 7.11 7.51
N ALA A 104 0.66 7.64 8.44
CA ALA A 104 2.06 8.01 8.22
C ALA A 104 2.92 6.80 7.80
N ALA A 105 2.78 5.67 8.51
CA ALA A 105 3.49 4.44 8.18
C ALA A 105 3.07 3.87 6.81
N LEU A 106 1.78 3.97 6.47
CA LEU A 106 1.26 3.57 5.16
C LEU A 106 1.85 4.42 4.05
N VAL A 107 1.86 5.75 4.20
CA VAL A 107 2.47 6.69 3.25
C VAL A 107 3.94 6.34 3.02
N GLU A 108 4.72 6.16 4.08
CA GLU A 108 6.13 5.82 3.99
C GLU A 108 6.35 4.50 3.22
N ARG A 109 5.56 3.47 3.50
CA ARG A 109 5.66 2.18 2.80
C ARG A 109 5.30 2.30 1.33
N LEU A 110 4.25 3.05 1.01
CA LEU A 110 3.87 3.29 -0.38
C LEU A 110 4.94 4.10 -1.12
N GLN A 111 5.52 5.12 -0.51
CA GLN A 111 6.63 5.88 -1.10
C GLN A 111 7.83 4.99 -1.39
N ARG A 112 8.23 4.15 -0.45
CA ARG A 112 9.31 3.16 -0.65
C ARG A 112 8.98 2.20 -1.78
N ARG A 113 7.74 1.74 -1.88
CA ARG A 113 7.30 0.85 -2.96
C ARG A 113 7.36 1.54 -4.31
N VAL A 114 6.84 2.77 -4.42
CA VAL A 114 6.90 3.56 -5.65
C VAL A 114 8.34 3.78 -6.08
N PHE A 115 9.22 4.12 -5.14
CA PHE A 115 10.64 4.32 -5.42
C PHE A 115 11.33 3.02 -5.87
N ALA A 116 11.04 1.89 -5.22
CA ALA A 116 11.57 0.59 -5.63
C ALA A 116 11.09 0.18 -7.03
N ASP A 117 9.82 0.44 -7.36
CA ASP A 117 9.29 0.19 -8.71
C ASP A 117 9.95 1.13 -9.73
N TRP A 118 10.23 2.40 -9.38
CA TRP A 118 10.97 3.34 -10.23
C TRP A 118 12.40 2.88 -10.53
N GLN A 119 13.12 2.40 -9.52
CA GLN A 119 14.48 1.89 -9.71
C GLN A 119 14.55 0.67 -10.65
N ARG A 120 13.45 -0.04 -10.83
CA ARG A 120 13.34 -1.17 -11.75
C ARG A 120 13.03 -0.75 -13.18
N VAL A 121 12.62 0.50 -13.40
CA VAL A 121 12.34 1.04 -14.74
C VAL A 121 13.65 1.14 -15.51
N GLY A 122 13.71 0.48 -16.67
CA GLY A 122 14.89 0.49 -17.52
C GLY A 122 16.06 -0.38 -17.04
N SER A 123 15.94 -1.10 -15.91
CA SER A 123 16.94 -2.07 -15.53
C SER A 123 16.92 -3.26 -16.49
N THR A 124 18.11 -3.69 -16.93
CA THR A 124 18.25 -4.86 -17.79
C THR A 124 18.27 -6.15 -16.96
N MET A 125 17.84 -7.27 -17.55
CA MET A 125 17.79 -8.59 -16.86
C MET A 125 19.12 -9.02 -16.24
N VAL A 126 20.23 -8.56 -16.79
CA VAL A 126 21.57 -8.97 -16.36
C VAL A 126 21.84 -8.62 -14.90
N ASP A 127 21.25 -7.53 -14.40
CA ASP A 127 21.48 -7.07 -13.02
C ASP A 127 20.56 -7.74 -12.00
N LEU A 128 19.57 -8.49 -12.46
CA LEU A 128 18.54 -9.12 -11.60
C LEU A 128 18.62 -10.65 -11.55
N SER A 129 19.57 -11.26 -12.26
CA SER A 129 19.68 -12.73 -12.37
C SER A 129 19.93 -13.45 -11.04
N GLY A 130 20.28 -12.73 -9.98
CA GLY A 130 20.44 -13.27 -8.63
C GLY A 130 19.29 -13.00 -7.66
N ALA A 131 18.36 -12.14 -8.00
CA ALA A 131 17.34 -11.65 -7.06
C ALA A 131 15.89 -11.78 -7.55
N CYS A 132 15.65 -12.35 -8.70
CA CYS A 132 14.31 -12.63 -9.16
C CYS A 132 13.75 -13.85 -8.42
N LEU A 133 13.23 -13.61 -7.21
CA LEU A 133 12.31 -14.54 -6.55
C LEU A 133 10.98 -14.48 -7.31
N SER A 134 10.95 -15.01 -8.54
CA SER A 134 9.72 -15.36 -9.18
C SER A 134 9.17 -16.58 -8.43
N TRP A 135 7.97 -16.47 -7.89
CA TRP A 135 7.22 -17.60 -7.34
C TRP A 135 6.93 -18.65 -8.44
N PHE A 136 7.21 -18.30 -9.69
CA PHE A 136 7.07 -19.13 -10.88
C PHE A 136 8.39 -19.04 -11.65
N PRO A 137 9.28 -20.04 -11.53
CA PRO A 137 10.61 -20.03 -12.14
C PRO A 137 10.58 -19.92 -13.67
N ASP A 138 9.47 -20.25 -14.31
CA ASP A 138 9.32 -20.28 -15.77
C ASP A 138 8.66 -19.00 -16.34
N GLN A 139 8.32 -18.01 -15.51
CA GLN A 139 7.79 -16.75 -16.00
C GLN A 139 8.86 -15.66 -15.94
N PRO A 140 9.14 -14.98 -17.08
CA PRO A 140 10.04 -13.83 -17.05
C PRO A 140 9.49 -12.80 -16.07
N CYS A 141 10.35 -12.27 -15.21
CA CYS A 141 10.01 -11.14 -14.35
C CYS A 141 9.44 -10.03 -15.21
N PRO A 142 8.23 -9.53 -14.94
CA PRO A 142 7.67 -8.45 -15.72
C PRO A 142 8.59 -7.23 -15.56
N PHE A 143 9.27 -6.85 -16.65
CA PHE A 143 10.04 -5.61 -16.69
C PHE A 143 9.10 -4.43 -16.54
N TRP A 144 9.49 -3.49 -15.70
CA TRP A 144 8.84 -2.20 -15.63
C TRP A 144 9.32 -1.33 -16.77
N THR A 145 8.43 -1.04 -17.70
CA THR A 145 8.64 0.03 -18.64
C THR A 145 8.24 1.37 -18.00
N HIS A 146 8.74 2.49 -18.55
CA HIS A 146 8.28 3.82 -18.13
C HIS A 146 6.75 3.96 -18.24
N GLU A 147 6.16 3.41 -19.28
CA GLU A 147 4.71 3.45 -19.51
C GLU A 147 3.95 2.65 -18.44
N GLU A 148 4.46 1.51 -18.04
CA GLU A 148 3.85 0.71 -16.96
C GLU A 148 3.94 1.41 -15.62
N PHE A 149 5.08 2.01 -15.32
CA PHE A 149 5.26 2.80 -14.12
C PHE A 149 4.29 4.00 -14.09
N LYS A 150 4.24 4.79 -15.18
CA LYS A 150 3.32 5.92 -15.31
C LYS A 150 1.86 5.50 -15.16
N ALA A 151 1.46 4.43 -15.84
CA ALA A 151 0.09 3.91 -15.78
C ALA A 151 -0.31 3.44 -14.38
N ARG A 152 0.63 3.01 -13.55
CA ARG A 152 0.35 2.58 -12.18
C ARG A 152 0.39 3.73 -11.18
N TRP A 153 1.46 4.53 -11.19
CA TRP A 153 1.76 5.44 -10.10
C TRP A 153 1.54 6.92 -10.43
N CYS A 154 1.50 7.29 -11.72
CA CYS A 154 1.34 8.68 -12.14
C CYS A 154 -0.09 9.03 -12.56
N THR A 155 -1.06 8.13 -12.39
CA THR A 155 -2.46 8.39 -12.71
C THR A 155 -2.95 9.63 -11.96
N ASN A 156 -3.44 10.62 -12.69
CA ASN A 156 -3.86 11.92 -12.18
C ASN A 156 -2.78 12.65 -11.34
N ASN A 157 -1.51 12.23 -11.44
CA ASN A 157 -0.39 12.79 -10.65
C ASN A 157 -0.62 12.81 -9.12
N VAL A 158 -1.40 11.88 -8.61
CA VAL A 158 -1.78 11.84 -7.19
C VAL A 158 -0.69 11.23 -6.32
N VAL A 159 -0.07 10.14 -6.78
CA VAL A 159 0.95 9.39 -6.03
C VAL A 159 2.35 9.83 -6.42
N ALA A 160 2.62 9.88 -7.71
CA ALA A 160 3.91 10.26 -8.27
C ALA A 160 3.73 11.03 -9.59
N MET A 161 4.76 11.74 -9.98
CA MET A 161 4.89 12.38 -11.28
C MET A 161 6.30 12.16 -11.80
N VAL A 162 6.41 11.90 -13.09
CA VAL A 162 7.69 11.84 -13.81
C VAL A 162 7.86 13.17 -14.55
N ALA A 163 8.86 13.92 -14.18
CA ALA A 163 9.19 15.20 -14.82
C ALA A 163 10.41 15.04 -15.73
N PRO A 164 10.40 15.64 -16.94
CA PRO A 164 11.58 15.69 -17.78
C PRO A 164 12.70 16.49 -17.09
N PRO A 165 13.97 16.27 -17.46
CA PRO A 165 15.05 17.09 -16.94
C PRO A 165 14.85 18.55 -17.34
N PRO A 166 15.26 19.51 -16.49
CA PRO A 166 15.16 20.92 -16.83
C PRO A 166 16.02 21.23 -18.07
N PRO A 167 15.61 22.20 -18.91
CA PRO A 167 16.38 22.60 -20.07
C PRO A 167 17.82 22.98 -19.67
N GLY A 168 18.82 22.42 -20.35
CA GLY A 168 20.24 22.66 -20.05
C GLY A 168 20.86 21.77 -18.97
N ALA A 169 20.12 20.86 -18.37
CA ALA A 169 20.70 19.88 -17.45
C ALA A 169 21.55 18.85 -18.22
N THR A 170 22.80 18.68 -17.83
CA THR A 170 23.72 17.68 -18.41
C THR A 170 23.41 16.24 -17.99
N GLY A 171 22.42 16.02 -17.14
CA GLY A 171 21.95 14.71 -16.69
C GLY A 171 20.70 14.28 -17.48
N SER A 172 20.79 13.17 -18.17
CA SER A 172 19.81 12.70 -19.17
C SER A 172 18.66 11.88 -18.63
N GLY A 173 18.22 12.08 -17.39
CA GLY A 173 17.17 11.21 -16.83
C GLY A 173 15.91 11.95 -16.35
N ASP A 174 14.75 11.38 -16.65
CA ASP A 174 13.49 11.77 -16.04
C ASP A 174 13.61 11.73 -14.52
N LYS A 175 13.02 12.72 -13.81
CA LYS A 175 13.00 12.78 -12.36
C LYS A 175 11.68 12.26 -11.80
N LEU A 176 11.78 11.36 -10.84
CA LEU A 176 10.62 10.94 -10.05
C LEU A 176 10.33 12.00 -8.97
N LEU A 177 9.11 12.51 -8.98
CA LEU A 177 8.58 13.38 -7.94
C LEU A 177 7.49 12.65 -7.17
N LEU A 178 7.75 12.31 -5.91
CA LEU A 178 6.74 11.71 -5.03
C LEU A 178 5.80 12.80 -4.51
N ARG A 179 4.49 12.60 -4.71
CA ARG A 179 3.42 13.51 -4.28
C ARG A 179 2.57 12.94 -3.15
N LEU A 180 2.76 11.67 -2.84
CA LEU A 180 2.00 11.00 -1.81
C LEU A 180 2.36 11.55 -0.43
N THR A 181 1.37 12.07 0.27
CA THR A 181 1.48 12.58 1.64
C THR A 181 0.28 12.12 2.47
N ALA A 182 0.31 12.31 3.77
CA ALA A 182 -0.87 12.06 4.61
C ALA A 182 -2.09 12.89 4.14
N ALA A 183 -1.88 14.11 3.65
CA ALA A 183 -2.94 14.97 3.09
C ALA A 183 -3.50 14.44 1.76
N SER A 184 -2.83 13.51 1.06
CA SER A 184 -3.31 12.96 -0.21
C SER A 184 -4.67 12.26 -0.10
N GLY A 185 -5.03 11.74 1.07
CA GLY A 185 -6.33 11.15 1.36
C GLY A 185 -7.22 12.03 2.25
N ALA A 186 -6.84 13.27 2.55
CA ALA A 186 -7.68 14.18 3.32
C ALA A 186 -8.91 14.62 2.51
N PRO A 187 -10.05 14.93 3.15
CA PRO A 187 -11.18 15.54 2.46
C PRO A 187 -10.76 16.89 1.88
N PRO A 188 -11.39 17.37 0.79
CA PRO A 188 -11.15 18.70 0.28
C PRO A 188 -11.48 19.72 1.38
N ALA A 189 -10.65 20.75 1.51
CA ALA A 189 -10.91 21.84 2.44
C ALA A 189 -12.22 22.53 2.03
N GLY A 190 -13.21 22.54 2.92
CA GLY A 190 -14.50 23.20 2.68
C GLY A 190 -15.64 22.30 2.18
N ALA A 191 -15.55 20.98 2.34
CA ALA A 191 -16.69 20.07 2.12
C ALA A 191 -17.57 19.96 3.37
#